data_72dec4a6a21b66d54d265a222a6a7b35
#
_entry.id   72dec4a6a21b66d54d265a222a6a7b35
#
_cell.length_a   1.000
_cell.length_b   1.000
_cell.length_c   1.000
_cell.angle_alpha   90.00
_cell.angle_beta   90.00
_cell.angle_gamma   90.00
#
_symmetry.space_group_name_H-M   'P 1'
#
loop_
_entity.id
_entity.type
_entity.pdbx_description
1 polymer ?
#
loop_
_entity_poly.entity_id
_entity_poly.type
_entity_poly.pdbx_seq_one_letter_code
_entity_poly.pdbx_strand_id
1 'polypeptide(L)'
;ELSDREKSGITRKKVEIPAEKKGDKPTFSWDYFQPNGKKLSDGDRVEFLNSLAVPPAWTDVWFCTNEKGHIQATGKDANGRLQYRYHPKWIEYKSILKYQNIDEFATELNSLRLEIEADLDTKGMNRDKVVALVIWLIDRYHIRVGSDQYALENESYGLTTLLSLIHISEPTRPLY
;
A
#
# COMPACT_ATOMS: atom_id res chain seq x y z
N GLU A 1 19.79 4.76 5.46
CA GLU A 1 19.55 4.35 6.86
C GLU A 1 18.09 3.94 7.07
N LEU A 2 17.87 2.93 7.94
CA LEU A 2 16.53 2.54 8.31
C LEU A 2 15.95 3.56 9.27
N SER A 3 14.83 4.17 8.90
CA SER A 3 14.05 5.09 9.73
C SER A 3 12.85 4.38 10.32
N ASP A 4 12.47 4.75 11.53
CA ASP A 4 11.41 4.11 12.27
C ASP A 4 10.43 5.18 12.76
N ARG A 5 9.14 4.98 12.46
CA ARG A 5 8.06 5.88 12.90
C ARG A 5 7.84 5.85 14.41
N GLU A 6 8.18 4.76 15.08
CA GLU A 6 8.06 4.65 16.54
C GLU A 6 9.02 5.64 17.26
N LYS A 7 10.07 6.07 16.55
CA LYS A 7 10.95 7.13 17.05
C LYS A 7 10.29 8.49 16.86
N SER A 8 10.57 9.39 17.79
CA SER A 8 10.10 10.78 17.72
C SER A 8 10.59 11.45 16.42
N GLY A 9 9.68 12.08 15.69
CA GLY A 9 9.94 12.74 14.42
C GLY A 9 9.45 14.18 14.37
N ILE A 10 9.64 14.82 13.22
CA ILE A 10 9.11 16.15 12.97
C ILE A 10 7.61 16.01 12.67
N THR A 11 6.80 16.91 13.21
CA THR A 11 5.36 17.01 12.95
C THR A 11 5.02 18.32 12.26
N ARG A 12 3.86 18.40 11.60
CA ARG A 12 3.38 19.63 10.97
C ARG A 12 2.04 20.09 11.56
N LYS A 13 1.81 21.41 11.57
CA LYS A 13 0.52 22.01 11.88
C LYS A 13 0.11 22.95 10.75
N LYS A 14 -1.16 22.92 10.39
CA LYS A 14 -1.75 23.81 9.39
C LYS A 14 -1.89 25.22 9.99
N VAL A 15 -1.42 26.22 9.25
CA VAL A 15 -1.57 27.63 9.60
C VAL A 15 -2.36 28.29 8.48
N GLU A 16 -3.49 28.89 8.82
CA GLU A 16 -4.29 29.63 7.87
C GLU A 16 -3.69 31.02 7.69
N ILE A 17 -3.45 31.40 6.43
CA ILE A 17 -3.03 32.75 6.07
C ILE A 17 -4.30 33.49 5.64
N PRO A 18 -4.68 34.57 6.36
CA PRO A 18 -5.84 35.35 6.00
C PRO A 18 -5.67 35.94 4.59
N ALA A 19 -6.76 35.99 3.82
CA ALA A 19 -6.76 36.55 2.49
C ALA A 19 -6.40 38.04 2.53
N GLU A 20 -5.44 38.46 1.72
CA GLU A 20 -5.02 39.86 1.65
C GLU A 20 -6.05 40.78 0.99
N LYS A 21 -6.95 40.23 0.14
CA LYS A 21 -7.99 40.96 -0.54
C LYS A 21 -9.38 40.37 -0.34
N LYS A 22 -10.38 41.23 -0.24
CA LYS A 22 -11.79 40.86 -0.10
C LYS A 22 -12.25 40.12 -1.37
N GLY A 23 -12.37 38.76 -1.28
CA GLY A 23 -12.75 37.89 -2.41
C GLY A 23 -11.74 36.75 -2.68
N ASP A 24 -10.53 36.79 -2.15
CA ASP A 24 -9.58 35.71 -2.27
C ASP A 24 -9.90 34.58 -1.27
N LYS A 25 -9.65 33.33 -1.70
CA LYS A 25 -9.78 32.20 -0.82
C LYS A 25 -8.61 32.18 0.19
N PRO A 26 -8.85 31.88 1.47
CA PRO A 26 -7.79 31.76 2.43
C PRO A 26 -6.77 30.69 1.96
N THR A 27 -5.50 31.06 1.95
CA THR A 27 -4.40 30.15 1.69
C THR A 27 -3.90 29.58 3.01
N PHE A 28 -3.21 28.45 2.94
CA PHE A 28 -2.63 27.84 4.13
C PHE A 28 -1.16 27.52 3.92
N SER A 29 -0.39 27.57 5.01
CA SER A 29 0.98 27.10 5.07
C SER A 29 1.13 26.02 6.15
N TRP A 30 2.31 25.43 6.20
CA TRP A 30 2.62 24.42 7.19
C TRP A 30 3.74 24.92 8.11
N ASP A 31 3.49 24.88 9.41
CA ASP A 31 4.51 25.01 10.43
C ASP A 31 5.00 23.64 10.86
N TYR A 32 6.31 23.47 10.92
CA TYR A 32 6.96 22.21 11.31
C TYR A 32 7.52 22.32 12.73
N PHE A 33 7.42 21.24 13.49
CA PHE A 33 7.85 21.16 14.87
C PHE A 33 8.80 19.99 15.07
N GLN A 34 9.92 20.26 15.70
CA GLN A 34 10.89 19.25 16.10
C GLN A 34 10.31 18.30 17.17
N PRO A 35 10.95 17.12 17.40
CA PRO A 35 10.52 16.19 18.46
C PRO A 35 10.44 16.80 19.87
N ASN A 36 11.23 17.85 20.13
CA ASN A 36 11.21 18.59 21.39
C ASN A 36 10.08 19.64 21.47
N GLY A 37 9.21 19.70 20.48
CA GLY A 37 8.09 20.66 20.40
C GLY A 37 8.47 22.08 19.95
N LYS A 38 9.75 22.35 19.67
CA LYS A 38 10.18 23.67 19.16
C LYS A 38 9.84 23.79 17.67
N LYS A 39 9.39 24.97 17.24
CA LYS A 39 9.18 25.28 15.84
C LYS A 39 10.49 25.17 15.05
N LEU A 40 10.46 24.53 13.90
CA LEU A 40 11.60 24.41 13.02
C LEU A 40 11.82 25.74 12.29
N SER A 41 12.98 26.37 12.52
CA SER A 41 13.35 27.67 11.95
C SER A 41 14.37 27.58 10.82
N ASP A 42 14.88 26.38 10.54
CA ASP A 42 15.83 26.12 9.47
C ASP A 42 15.08 26.14 8.14
N GLY A 43 15.37 27.16 7.32
CA GLY A 43 14.70 27.38 6.03
C GLY A 43 14.92 26.26 5.03
N ASP A 44 16.17 25.79 4.91
CA ASP A 44 16.55 24.72 3.98
C ASP A 44 15.80 23.41 4.34
N ARG A 45 15.72 23.15 5.64
CA ARG A 45 15.00 22.00 6.15
C ARG A 45 13.49 22.08 5.91
N VAL A 46 12.90 23.25 6.10
CA VAL A 46 11.47 23.48 5.82
C VAL A 46 11.19 23.32 4.32
N GLU A 47 12.04 23.85 3.45
CA GLU A 47 11.91 23.70 2.00
C GLU A 47 11.99 22.20 1.59
N PHE A 48 12.94 21.46 2.15
CA PHE A 48 13.02 20.02 1.94
C PHE A 48 11.75 19.29 2.36
N LEU A 49 11.19 19.57 3.54
CA LEU A 49 9.96 18.94 4.01
C LEU A 49 8.76 19.28 3.11
N ASN A 50 8.69 20.50 2.60
CA ASN A 50 7.67 20.91 1.62
C ASN A 50 7.84 20.18 0.29
N SER A 51 9.08 19.94 -0.16
CA SER A 51 9.38 19.23 -1.41
C SER A 51 8.92 17.76 -1.40
N LEU A 52 8.74 17.15 -0.22
CA LEU A 52 8.18 15.79 -0.10
C LEU A 52 6.71 15.70 -0.55
N ALA A 53 6.06 16.83 -0.79
CA ALA A 53 4.69 16.95 -1.32
C ALA A 53 3.68 16.04 -0.59
N VAL A 54 3.72 16.08 0.75
CA VAL A 54 2.78 15.30 1.58
C VAL A 54 1.39 15.92 1.47
N PRO A 55 0.36 15.16 1.03
CA PRO A 55 -0.98 15.69 0.80
C PRO A 55 -1.54 16.45 2.03
N PRO A 56 -2.23 17.58 1.81
CA PRO A 56 -2.84 18.35 2.91
C PRO A 56 -3.90 17.57 3.70
N ALA A 57 -4.56 16.61 3.05
CA ALA A 57 -5.61 15.78 3.65
C ALA A 57 -5.06 14.71 4.61
N TRP A 58 -3.72 14.47 4.62
CA TRP A 58 -3.16 13.49 5.54
C TRP A 58 -3.16 14.02 6.97
N THR A 59 -3.61 13.17 7.89
CA THR A 59 -3.58 13.39 9.34
C THR A 59 -2.47 12.57 9.99
N ASP A 60 -2.14 12.87 11.25
CA ASP A 60 -1.10 12.15 12.03
C ASP A 60 0.22 12.03 11.25
N VAL A 61 0.67 13.17 10.69
CA VAL A 61 1.85 13.21 9.82
C VAL A 61 3.11 13.23 10.64
N TRP A 62 4.00 12.30 10.34
CA TRP A 62 5.33 12.18 10.89
C TRP A 62 6.37 12.35 9.79
N PHE A 63 7.43 13.08 10.03
CA PHE A 63 8.58 13.21 9.13
C PHE A 63 9.85 12.74 9.83
N CYS A 64 10.69 12.07 9.05
CA CYS A 64 12.00 11.64 9.52
C CYS A 64 12.89 12.82 9.86
N THR A 65 13.58 12.75 10.99
CA THR A 65 14.58 13.76 11.38
C THR A 65 15.82 13.69 10.50
N ASN A 66 16.11 12.53 9.91
CA ASN A 66 17.26 12.30 9.04
C ASN A 66 16.83 12.30 7.56
N GLU A 67 17.44 13.17 6.75
CA GLU A 67 17.21 13.26 5.30
C GLU A 67 17.61 12.01 4.53
N LYS A 68 18.51 11.20 5.08
CA LYS A 68 18.96 9.92 4.48
C LYS A 68 18.14 8.72 4.94
N GLY A 69 17.08 8.93 5.72
CA GLY A 69 16.18 7.87 6.13
C GLY A 69 15.42 7.29 4.93
N HIS A 70 15.19 5.99 4.89
CA HIS A 70 14.47 5.35 3.79
C HIS A 70 12.99 5.72 3.73
N ILE A 71 12.34 5.94 4.89
CA ILE A 71 11.02 6.56 5.00
C ILE A 71 11.23 8.02 5.35
N GLN A 72 10.77 8.92 4.52
CA GLN A 72 10.90 10.37 4.71
C GLN A 72 9.69 10.97 5.42
N ALA A 73 8.49 10.47 5.12
CA ALA A 73 7.28 10.87 5.83
C ALA A 73 6.26 9.73 5.86
N THR A 74 5.41 9.75 6.86
CA THR A 74 4.20 8.91 6.95
C THR A 74 3.01 9.76 7.35
N GLY A 75 1.80 9.30 7.06
CA GLY A 75 0.57 9.94 7.51
C GLY A 75 -0.64 9.07 7.21
N LYS A 76 -1.76 9.38 7.80
CA LYS A 76 -3.03 8.70 7.55
C LYS A 76 -3.83 9.45 6.49
N ASP A 77 -4.31 8.75 5.49
CA ASP A 77 -5.22 9.30 4.48
C ASP A 77 -6.65 9.50 5.04
N ALA A 78 -7.58 9.94 4.18
CA ALA A 78 -8.98 10.17 4.57
C ALA A 78 -9.71 8.89 5.06
N ASN A 79 -9.23 7.71 4.65
CA ASN A 79 -9.76 6.41 5.06
C ASN A 79 -9.05 5.84 6.30
N GLY A 80 -8.17 6.61 6.94
CA GLY A 80 -7.39 6.17 8.10
C GLY A 80 -6.22 5.22 7.75
N ARG A 81 -5.95 4.97 6.48
CA ARG A 81 -4.88 4.08 6.02
C ARG A 81 -3.53 4.79 6.12
N LEU A 82 -2.52 4.08 6.66
CA LEU A 82 -1.17 4.60 6.76
C LEU A 82 -0.50 4.65 5.38
N GLN A 83 -0.06 5.83 5.00
CA GLN A 83 0.62 6.13 3.75
C GLN A 83 2.07 6.53 4.00
N TYR A 84 2.94 6.33 3.02
CA TYR A 84 4.38 6.51 3.14
C TYR A 84 4.94 7.38 2.01
N ARG A 85 5.95 8.18 2.33
CA ARG A 85 6.85 8.84 1.38
C ARG A 85 8.25 8.29 1.57
N TYR A 86 8.76 7.64 0.57
CA TYR A 86 10.09 7.02 0.59
C TYR A 86 11.14 7.92 -0.04
N HIS A 87 12.38 7.76 0.40
CA HIS A 87 13.53 8.39 -0.23
C HIS A 87 13.73 7.84 -1.67
N PRO A 88 14.06 8.70 -2.68
CA PRO A 88 14.21 8.25 -4.08
C PRO A 88 15.18 7.08 -4.25
N LYS A 89 16.34 7.11 -3.60
CA LYS A 89 17.31 6.00 -3.62
C LYS A 89 16.77 4.69 -3.05
N TRP A 90 15.81 4.75 -2.12
CA TRP A 90 15.16 3.55 -1.60
C TRP A 90 14.21 2.95 -2.62
N ILE A 91 13.47 3.80 -3.35
CA ILE A 91 12.58 3.36 -4.43
C ILE A 91 13.40 2.69 -5.53
N GLU A 92 14.50 3.30 -5.94
CA GLU A 92 15.42 2.75 -6.94
C GLU A 92 16.00 1.40 -6.50
N TYR A 93 16.53 1.33 -5.28
CA TYR A 93 17.08 0.09 -4.72
C TYR A 93 16.02 -1.04 -4.67
N LYS A 94 14.81 -0.74 -4.21
CA LYS A 94 13.71 -1.72 -4.18
C LYS A 94 13.28 -2.14 -5.58
N SER A 95 13.34 -1.25 -6.56
CA SER A 95 13.08 -1.58 -7.95
C SER A 95 14.09 -2.59 -8.48
N ILE A 96 15.38 -2.38 -8.25
CA ILE A 96 16.45 -3.32 -8.66
C ILE A 96 16.23 -4.69 -8.03
N LEU A 97 15.99 -4.75 -6.72
CA LEU A 97 15.72 -6.02 -6.03
C LEU A 97 14.48 -6.74 -6.58
N LYS A 98 13.45 -5.97 -6.93
CA LYS A 98 12.24 -6.55 -7.54
C LYS A 98 12.54 -7.24 -8.87
N TYR A 99 13.37 -6.63 -9.71
CA TYR A 99 13.74 -7.23 -11.01
C TYR A 99 14.61 -8.48 -10.83
N GLN A 100 15.53 -8.49 -9.87
CA GLN A 100 16.32 -9.69 -9.55
C GLN A 100 15.40 -10.86 -9.12
N ASN A 101 14.46 -10.61 -8.23
CA ASN A 101 13.50 -11.65 -7.79
C ASN A 101 12.59 -12.13 -8.93
N ILE A 102 12.29 -11.30 -9.92
CA ILE A 102 11.50 -11.70 -11.10
C ILE A 102 12.26 -12.71 -11.96
N ASP A 103 13.56 -12.54 -12.14
CA ASP A 103 14.39 -13.48 -12.90
C ASP A 103 14.44 -14.86 -12.23
N GLU A 104 14.64 -14.90 -10.92
CA GLU A 104 14.59 -16.14 -10.14
C GLU A 104 13.21 -16.81 -10.26
N PHE A 105 12.14 -16.03 -10.06
CA PHE A 105 10.77 -16.53 -10.20
C PHE A 105 10.48 -17.07 -11.60
N ALA A 106 10.92 -16.36 -12.65
CA ALA A 106 10.72 -16.80 -14.04
C ALA A 106 11.42 -18.13 -14.33
N THR A 107 12.56 -18.39 -13.70
CA THR A 107 13.29 -19.65 -13.84
C THR A 107 12.50 -20.82 -13.25
N GLU A 108 11.87 -20.63 -12.09
CA GLU A 108 11.10 -21.67 -11.40
C GLU A 108 9.67 -21.83 -11.92
N LEU A 109 9.17 -20.85 -12.67
CA LEU A 109 7.75 -20.82 -13.10
C LEU A 109 7.35 -22.02 -13.96
N ASN A 110 8.24 -22.53 -14.82
CA ASN A 110 7.96 -23.67 -15.64
C ASN A 110 7.79 -24.96 -14.82
N SER A 111 8.65 -25.16 -13.81
CA SER A 111 8.56 -26.29 -12.88
C SER A 111 7.25 -26.24 -12.09
N LEU A 112 6.89 -25.06 -11.59
CA LEU A 112 5.64 -24.84 -10.88
C LEU A 112 4.41 -25.16 -11.74
N ARG A 113 4.41 -24.77 -13.01
CA ARG A 113 3.30 -25.08 -13.94
C ARG A 113 3.13 -26.57 -14.18
N LEU A 114 4.22 -27.32 -14.27
CA LEU A 114 4.16 -28.79 -14.41
C LEU A 114 3.60 -29.45 -13.14
N GLU A 115 3.98 -28.98 -11.95
CA GLU A 115 3.41 -29.47 -10.70
C GLU A 115 1.90 -29.17 -10.61
N ILE A 116 1.48 -27.96 -10.98
CA ILE A 116 0.07 -27.58 -11.00
C ILE A 116 -0.74 -28.50 -11.96
N GLU A 117 -0.24 -28.77 -13.15
CA GLU A 117 -0.90 -29.67 -14.11
C GLU A 117 -1.01 -31.09 -13.55
N ALA A 118 0.05 -31.60 -12.92
CA ALA A 118 0.04 -32.92 -12.29
C ALA A 118 -1.01 -33.02 -11.17
N ASP A 119 -1.09 -31.99 -10.31
CA ASP A 119 -2.05 -31.93 -9.22
C ASP A 119 -3.51 -31.82 -9.72
N LEU A 120 -3.73 -31.08 -10.80
CA LEU A 120 -5.04 -30.98 -11.45
C LEU A 120 -5.52 -32.29 -12.04
N ASP A 121 -4.62 -33.16 -12.52
CA ASP A 121 -4.94 -34.48 -13.09
C ASP A 121 -5.21 -35.54 -12.01
N THR A 122 -4.96 -35.27 -10.73
CA THR A 122 -5.23 -36.24 -9.66
C THR A 122 -6.72 -36.59 -9.56
N LYS A 123 -7.03 -37.83 -9.18
CA LYS A 123 -8.42 -38.25 -8.99
C LYS A 123 -9.00 -37.70 -7.69
N GLY A 124 -10.25 -37.24 -7.74
CA GLY A 124 -10.97 -36.72 -6.60
C GLY A 124 -10.69 -35.24 -6.34
N MET A 125 -11.33 -34.68 -5.32
CA MET A 125 -11.19 -33.28 -4.92
C MET A 125 -10.43 -33.25 -3.58
N ASN A 126 -9.11 -33.24 -3.64
CA ASN A 126 -8.24 -33.11 -2.48
C ASN A 126 -7.77 -31.64 -2.32
N ARG A 127 -7.09 -31.34 -1.23
CA ARG A 127 -6.59 -29.99 -0.92
C ARG A 127 -5.62 -29.50 -2.00
N ASP A 128 -4.70 -30.36 -2.45
CA ASP A 128 -3.63 -29.99 -3.38
C ASP A 128 -4.22 -29.64 -4.74
N LYS A 129 -5.19 -30.42 -5.21
CA LYS A 129 -5.94 -30.09 -6.43
C LYS A 129 -6.68 -28.75 -6.35
N VAL A 130 -7.29 -28.42 -5.21
CA VAL A 130 -7.95 -27.12 -5.02
C VAL A 130 -6.94 -25.98 -5.02
N VAL A 131 -5.81 -26.14 -4.36
CA VAL A 131 -4.72 -25.16 -4.37
C VAL A 131 -4.16 -24.99 -5.76
N ALA A 132 -3.90 -26.09 -6.48
CA ALA A 132 -3.44 -26.06 -7.87
C ALA A 132 -4.42 -25.31 -8.79
N LEU A 133 -5.73 -25.54 -8.62
CA LEU A 133 -6.76 -24.82 -9.38
C LEU A 133 -6.73 -23.31 -9.10
N VAL A 134 -6.59 -22.92 -7.84
CA VAL A 134 -6.50 -21.49 -7.46
C VAL A 134 -5.25 -20.85 -8.09
N ILE A 135 -4.08 -21.51 -8.00
CA ILE A 135 -2.85 -20.98 -8.57
C ILE A 135 -2.94 -20.93 -10.11
N TRP A 136 -3.48 -21.96 -10.73
CA TRP A 136 -3.72 -22.00 -12.19
C TRP A 136 -4.61 -20.84 -12.67
N LEU A 137 -5.69 -20.53 -11.94
CA LEU A 137 -6.56 -19.41 -12.26
C LEU A 137 -5.85 -18.06 -12.09
N ILE A 138 -5.00 -17.91 -11.07
CA ILE A 138 -4.18 -16.71 -10.87
C ILE A 138 -3.18 -16.53 -12.03
N ASP A 139 -2.47 -17.59 -12.40
CA ASP A 139 -1.47 -17.56 -13.48
C ASP A 139 -2.14 -17.26 -14.85
N ARG A 140 -3.29 -17.87 -15.12
CA ARG A 140 -3.96 -17.76 -16.41
C ARG A 140 -4.74 -16.46 -16.59
N TYR A 141 -5.41 -15.99 -15.54
CA TYR A 141 -6.35 -14.86 -15.61
C TYR A 141 -5.91 -13.65 -14.79
N HIS A 142 -4.79 -13.73 -14.06
CA HIS A 142 -4.24 -12.64 -13.25
C HIS A 142 -5.23 -12.10 -12.20
N ILE A 143 -6.10 -12.96 -11.69
CA ILE A 143 -7.09 -12.65 -10.68
C ILE A 143 -6.39 -12.59 -9.31
N ARG A 144 -6.77 -11.64 -8.46
CA ARG A 144 -6.28 -11.58 -7.07
C ARG A 144 -6.94 -12.67 -6.23
N VAL A 145 -6.21 -13.20 -5.25
CA VAL A 145 -6.72 -14.23 -4.33
C VAL A 145 -7.98 -13.76 -3.61
N GLY A 146 -7.98 -12.55 -3.07
CA GLY A 146 -9.06 -12.02 -2.22
C GLY A 146 -8.86 -12.36 -0.74
N SER A 147 -9.62 -11.70 0.12
CA SER A 147 -9.79 -12.03 1.53
C SER A 147 -11.15 -11.55 2.00
N ASP A 148 -11.76 -12.25 2.96
CA ASP A 148 -13.07 -11.90 3.51
C ASP A 148 -13.06 -10.51 4.14
N GLN A 149 -12.01 -10.18 4.88
CA GLN A 149 -11.86 -8.87 5.50
C GLN A 149 -11.84 -7.75 4.46
N TYR A 150 -11.07 -7.94 3.36
CA TYR A 150 -10.97 -6.92 2.30
C TYR A 150 -12.29 -6.79 1.53
N ALA A 151 -13.03 -7.88 1.35
CA ALA A 151 -14.33 -7.89 0.72
C ALA A 151 -15.36 -7.11 1.56
N LEU A 152 -15.37 -7.31 2.88
CA LEU A 152 -16.25 -6.58 3.81
C LEU A 152 -15.95 -5.07 3.87
N GLU A 153 -14.67 -4.69 3.86
CA GLU A 153 -14.27 -3.29 3.97
C GLU A 153 -14.40 -2.49 2.66
N ASN A 154 -14.25 -3.14 1.51
CA ASN A 154 -14.08 -2.45 0.22
C ASN A 154 -15.05 -2.92 -0.87
N GLU A 155 -15.97 -3.84 -0.57
CA GLU A 155 -16.92 -4.43 -1.54
C GLU A 155 -16.21 -4.96 -2.81
N SER A 156 -14.97 -5.43 -2.64
CA SER A 156 -14.12 -5.90 -3.73
C SER A 156 -13.71 -7.34 -3.49
N TYR A 157 -13.96 -8.18 -4.48
CA TYR A 157 -13.84 -9.63 -4.39
C TYR A 157 -12.64 -10.14 -5.16
N GLY A 158 -12.05 -11.20 -4.67
CA GLY A 158 -11.02 -11.98 -5.36
C GLY A 158 -11.47 -13.42 -5.55
N LEU A 159 -10.59 -14.27 -6.08
CA LEU A 159 -10.93 -15.63 -6.47
C LEU A 159 -11.60 -16.45 -5.35
N THR A 160 -11.06 -16.40 -4.13
CA THR A 160 -11.61 -17.16 -2.99
C THR A 160 -12.96 -16.63 -2.50
N THR A 161 -13.18 -15.33 -2.59
CA THR A 161 -14.44 -14.69 -2.18
C THR A 161 -15.50 -14.75 -3.26
N LEU A 162 -15.15 -14.83 -4.55
CA LEU A 162 -16.10 -15.10 -5.64
C LEU A 162 -16.74 -16.49 -5.52
N LEU A 163 -15.96 -17.50 -5.18
CA LEU A 163 -16.48 -18.85 -4.95
C LEU A 163 -17.48 -18.89 -3.80
N SER A 164 -17.24 -18.12 -2.74
CA SER A 164 -18.19 -17.97 -1.63
C SER A 164 -19.48 -17.29 -2.07
N LEU A 165 -19.43 -16.26 -2.90
CA LEU A 165 -20.61 -15.55 -3.41
C LEU A 165 -21.50 -16.42 -4.30
N ILE A 166 -20.92 -17.27 -5.17
CA ILE A 166 -21.68 -18.18 -6.01
C ILE A 166 -22.49 -19.16 -5.13
N HIS A 167 -21.90 -19.65 -4.04
CA HIS A 167 -22.60 -20.55 -3.11
C HIS A 167 -23.69 -19.85 -2.30
N ILE A 168 -23.57 -18.57 -2.01
CA ILE A 168 -24.55 -17.79 -1.26
C ILE A 168 -25.68 -17.27 -2.18
N SER A 169 -25.34 -16.89 -3.42
CA SER A 169 -26.29 -16.24 -4.33
C SER A 169 -27.13 -17.20 -5.18
N GLU A 170 -26.74 -18.48 -5.31
CA GLU A 170 -27.49 -19.49 -6.05
C GLU A 170 -27.97 -20.72 -5.24
N PRO A 171 -28.39 -20.60 -3.96
CA PRO A 171 -28.90 -21.76 -3.23
C PRO A 171 -30.30 -22.18 -3.69
N THR A 172 -30.93 -21.48 -4.62
CA THR A 172 -32.36 -21.65 -4.94
C THR A 172 -32.66 -21.91 -6.42
N ARG A 173 -31.70 -22.29 -7.23
CA ARG A 173 -32.04 -22.74 -8.58
C ARG A 173 -32.61 -24.15 -8.52
N PRO A 174 -33.95 -24.34 -8.69
CA PRO A 174 -34.51 -25.68 -8.68
C PRO A 174 -33.91 -26.46 -9.87
N LEU A 175 -33.40 -27.64 -9.58
CA LEU A 175 -33.07 -28.64 -10.60
C LEU A 175 -34.37 -29.11 -11.23
N TYR A 176 -34.67 -28.59 -12.39
CA TYR A 176 -35.67 -29.17 -13.27
C TYR A 176 -34.98 -30.14 -14.25
#